data_dadc0158ddaf4dafafe55fa33a4154e4
#
_entry.id   dadc0158ddaf4dafafe55fa33a4154e4
#
_cell.length_a   1.000
_cell.length_b   1.000
_cell.length_c   1.000
_cell.angle_alpha   90.00
_cell.angle_beta   90.00
_cell.angle_gamma   90.00
#
_symmetry.space_group_name_H-M   'P 1'
#
loop_
_entity.id
_entity.type
_entity.pdbx_description
1 polymer ?
#
loop_
_entity_poly.entity_id
_entity_poly.type
_entity_poly.pdbx_seq_one_letter_code
_entity_poly.pdbx_strand_id
1 'polypeptide(L)'
;YEILRCLVGSEMCIRDRLLADGNYTIAGGAKAMRKLYEDNPDMTAVFISNYEMTVGAMMEINDLGIKVPEELSVIGFDNMDFARAVVPRLTIVTQPTEEIGQAAANLLLSHLEDKDETSDKTSDKIETTETIWLKTGFVEGESVADIS
;
A
#
# COMPACT_ATOMS: atom_id res chain seq x y z
N TYR A 1 -15.55 5.84 -4.75
CA TYR A 1 -14.19 6.37 -4.65
C TYR A 1 -13.40 5.86 -5.83
N GLU A 2 -13.34 6.64 -6.91
CA GLU A 2 -12.41 6.38 -8.00
C GLU A 2 -11.04 6.91 -7.56
N ILE A 3 -10.21 6.04 -7.03
CA ILE A 3 -8.82 6.38 -6.74
C ILE A 3 -8.07 6.41 -8.06
N LEU A 4 -7.89 7.65 -8.55
CA LEU A 4 -6.86 8.10 -9.49
C LEU A 4 -6.56 7.17 -10.68
N ARG A 5 -7.41 7.23 -11.68
CA ARG A 5 -7.15 6.64 -12.99
C ARG A 5 -6.12 7.39 -13.84
N CYS A 6 -5.55 8.50 -13.36
CA CYS A 6 -4.50 9.20 -14.08
C CYS A 6 -3.69 10.09 -13.15
N LEU A 7 -2.40 9.86 -13.06
CA LEU A 7 -1.44 10.94 -12.84
C LEU A 7 -1.41 11.78 -14.11
N VAL A 8 -2.12 12.91 -14.09
CA VAL A 8 -2.16 13.88 -15.18
C VAL A 8 -0.75 14.40 -15.42
N GLY A 9 -0.18 14.15 -16.60
CA GLY A 9 1.00 14.85 -17.07
C GLY A 9 2.19 14.02 -17.57
N SER A 10 2.13 12.70 -17.54
CA SER A 10 3.09 11.88 -18.27
C SER A 10 2.36 10.86 -19.13
N GLU A 11 2.87 10.58 -20.31
CA GLU A 11 2.37 9.54 -21.22
C GLU A 11 2.53 8.10 -20.66
N MET A 12 2.81 7.96 -19.37
CA MET A 12 2.71 6.69 -18.65
C MET A 12 1.25 6.41 -18.32
N CYS A 13 0.50 6.06 -19.34
CA CYS A 13 -0.77 5.37 -19.13
C CYS A 13 -0.47 4.06 -18.42
N ILE A 14 -0.82 4.00 -17.11
CA ILE A 14 -0.94 2.70 -16.44
C ILE A 14 -1.92 1.91 -17.28
N ARG A 15 -1.42 0.92 -17.99
CA ARG A 15 -2.27 0.07 -18.82
C ARG A 15 -3.14 -0.72 -17.88
N ASP A 16 -4.47 -0.67 -18.05
CA ASP A 16 -5.43 -1.36 -17.18
C ASP A 16 -5.08 -2.85 -17.00
N ARG A 17 -4.39 -3.47 -17.94
CA ARG A 17 -3.88 -4.84 -17.86
C ARG A 17 -2.84 -5.08 -16.77
N LEU A 18 -2.17 -4.02 -16.28
CA LEU A 18 -1.16 -4.08 -15.21
C LEU A 18 -1.72 -3.77 -13.82
N LEU A 19 -3.04 -3.72 -13.70
CA LEU A 19 -3.74 -3.52 -12.45
C LEU A 19 -4.63 -4.72 -12.15
N ALA A 20 -4.59 -5.20 -10.92
CA ALA A 20 -5.51 -6.21 -10.42
C ALA A 20 -5.97 -5.86 -9.00
N ASP A 21 -7.25 -6.08 -8.75
CA ASP A 21 -7.84 -5.91 -7.43
C ASP A 21 -7.80 -7.24 -6.67
N GLY A 22 -7.17 -7.23 -5.50
CA GLY A 22 -7.09 -8.36 -4.58
C GLY A 22 -8.06 -8.26 -3.40
N ASN A 23 -8.96 -7.28 -3.40
CA ASN A 23 -9.99 -7.09 -2.39
C ASN A 23 -9.46 -7.13 -0.95
N TYR A 24 -8.23 -6.67 -0.73
CA TYR A 24 -7.54 -6.59 0.57
C TYR A 24 -7.52 -7.93 1.34
N THR A 25 -7.48 -9.06 0.65
CA THR A 25 -7.44 -10.38 1.27
C THR A 25 -6.28 -11.23 0.75
N ILE A 26 -5.83 -12.20 1.54
CA ILE A 26 -4.78 -13.16 1.14
C ILE A 26 -5.19 -13.91 -0.13
N ALA A 27 -6.39 -14.47 -0.16
CA ALA A 27 -6.89 -15.20 -1.32
C ALA A 27 -7.05 -14.31 -2.57
N GLY A 28 -7.46 -13.06 -2.35
CA GLY A 28 -7.58 -12.07 -3.41
C GLY A 28 -6.21 -11.66 -3.96
N GLY A 29 -5.21 -11.47 -3.10
CA GLY A 29 -3.83 -11.20 -3.48
C GLY A 29 -3.22 -12.31 -4.33
N ALA A 30 -3.41 -13.58 -3.92
CA ALA A 30 -2.96 -14.74 -4.69
C ALA A 30 -3.60 -14.79 -6.08
N LYS A 31 -4.93 -14.66 -6.14
CA LYS A 31 -5.67 -14.65 -7.41
C LYS A 31 -5.26 -13.49 -8.33
N ALA A 32 -5.08 -12.30 -7.76
CA ALA A 32 -4.66 -11.12 -8.50
C ALA A 32 -3.25 -11.29 -9.07
N MET A 33 -2.32 -11.85 -8.28
CA MET A 33 -0.95 -12.12 -8.71
C MET A 33 -0.91 -13.13 -9.87
N ARG A 34 -1.61 -14.26 -9.75
CA ARG A 34 -1.73 -15.26 -10.83
C ARG A 34 -2.22 -14.61 -12.11
N LYS A 35 -3.33 -13.87 -12.01
CA LYS A 35 -3.91 -13.19 -13.17
C LYS A 35 -2.94 -12.21 -13.83
N LEU A 36 -2.28 -11.36 -13.03
CA LEU A 36 -1.31 -10.39 -13.55
C LEU A 36 -0.17 -11.08 -14.29
N TYR A 37 0.36 -12.16 -13.72
CA TYR A 37 1.48 -12.90 -14.30
C TYR A 37 1.08 -13.65 -15.59
N GLU A 38 -0.10 -14.29 -15.63
CA GLU A 38 -0.61 -14.99 -16.80
C GLU A 38 -0.95 -14.02 -17.95
N ASP A 39 -1.54 -12.87 -17.63
CA ASP A 39 -1.93 -11.86 -18.62
C ASP A 39 -0.72 -11.02 -19.11
N ASN A 40 0.39 -11.00 -18.37
CA ASN A 40 1.56 -10.17 -18.66
C ASN A 40 2.87 -10.95 -18.44
N PRO A 41 3.22 -11.88 -19.32
CA PRO A 41 4.41 -12.74 -19.15
C PRO A 41 5.74 -11.96 -19.25
N ASP A 42 5.70 -10.73 -19.71
CA ASP A 42 6.82 -9.79 -19.80
C ASP A 42 6.96 -8.87 -18.56
N MET A 43 6.15 -9.10 -17.53
CA MET A 43 6.19 -8.33 -16.30
C MET A 43 7.45 -8.65 -15.48
N THR A 44 8.22 -7.61 -15.15
CA THR A 44 9.48 -7.74 -14.41
C THR A 44 9.42 -7.21 -12.97
N ALA A 45 8.33 -6.51 -12.62
CA ALA A 45 8.16 -5.98 -11.26
C ALA A 45 6.69 -5.86 -10.89
N VAL A 46 6.39 -6.01 -9.59
CA VAL A 46 5.07 -5.81 -9.01
C VAL A 46 5.17 -5.01 -7.70
N PHE A 47 4.27 -4.05 -7.54
CA PHE A 47 4.03 -3.36 -6.28
C PHE A 47 2.69 -3.81 -5.69
N ILE A 48 2.68 -4.17 -4.41
CA ILE A 48 1.51 -4.69 -3.72
C ILE A 48 1.19 -3.75 -2.55
N SER A 49 0.03 -3.11 -2.62
CA SER A 49 -0.34 -1.96 -1.77
C SER A 49 -0.94 -2.31 -0.40
N ASN A 50 -0.93 -3.59 0.00
CA ASN A 50 -1.53 -4.03 1.26
C ASN A 50 -0.84 -5.29 1.80
N TYR A 51 -0.78 -5.43 3.13
CA TYR A 51 -0.14 -6.56 3.80
C TYR A 51 -0.72 -7.93 3.41
N GLU A 52 -2.04 -8.10 3.55
CA GLU A 52 -2.66 -9.41 3.31
C GLU A 52 -2.52 -9.84 1.84
N MET A 53 -2.66 -8.88 0.92
CA MET A 53 -2.43 -9.14 -0.50
C MET A 53 -0.97 -9.49 -0.77
N THR A 54 -0.02 -8.90 -0.04
CA THR A 54 1.41 -9.23 -0.16
C THR A 54 1.65 -10.68 0.27
N VAL A 55 1.05 -11.13 1.38
CA VAL A 55 1.12 -12.53 1.79
C VAL A 55 0.58 -13.46 0.71
N GLY A 56 -0.62 -13.17 0.20
CA GLY A 56 -1.26 -13.97 -0.85
C GLY A 56 -0.45 -14.02 -2.15
N ALA A 57 0.06 -12.87 -2.58
CA ALA A 57 0.88 -12.79 -3.78
C ALA A 57 2.20 -13.57 -3.64
N MET A 58 2.86 -13.50 -2.48
CA MET A 58 4.09 -14.26 -2.24
C MET A 58 3.83 -15.77 -2.20
N MET A 59 2.70 -16.21 -1.65
CA MET A 59 2.30 -17.62 -1.73
C MET A 59 2.12 -18.06 -3.18
N GLU A 60 1.44 -17.24 -3.98
CA GLU A 60 1.20 -17.53 -5.39
C GLU A 60 2.49 -17.53 -6.22
N ILE A 61 3.38 -16.56 -6.02
CA ILE A 61 4.71 -16.50 -6.62
C ILE A 61 5.49 -17.79 -6.34
N ASN A 62 5.43 -18.27 -5.11
CA ASN A 62 6.08 -19.53 -4.71
C ASN A 62 5.44 -20.75 -5.37
N ASP A 63 4.11 -20.81 -5.43
CA ASP A 63 3.37 -21.91 -6.07
C ASP A 63 3.61 -21.97 -7.60
N LEU A 64 3.80 -20.82 -8.24
CA LEU A 64 4.15 -20.69 -9.65
C LEU A 64 5.65 -20.95 -9.92
N GLY A 65 6.47 -21.02 -8.88
CA GLY A 65 7.92 -21.22 -8.97
C GLY A 65 8.68 -20.03 -9.56
N ILE A 66 8.11 -18.83 -9.49
CA ILE A 66 8.72 -17.59 -9.97
C ILE A 66 9.88 -17.21 -9.07
N LYS A 67 11.04 -16.94 -9.67
CA LYS A 67 12.23 -16.53 -8.91
C LYS A 67 12.24 -15.05 -8.62
N VAL A 68 12.32 -14.71 -7.34
CA VAL A 68 12.45 -13.34 -6.83
C VAL A 68 13.88 -13.17 -6.29
N PRO A 69 14.60 -12.14 -6.74
CA PRO A 69 14.21 -11.06 -7.65
C PRO A 69 14.52 -11.32 -9.14
N GLU A 70 15.10 -12.47 -9.53
CA GLU A 70 15.71 -12.70 -10.84
C GLU A 70 14.71 -12.63 -11.99
N GLU A 71 13.47 -13.11 -11.78
CA GLU A 71 12.42 -13.10 -12.81
C GLU A 71 11.38 -12.01 -12.51
N LEU A 72 11.16 -11.71 -11.22
CA LEU A 72 10.17 -10.74 -10.79
C LEU A 72 10.64 -9.98 -9.55
N SER A 73 10.80 -8.68 -9.66
CA SER A 73 11.01 -7.81 -8.52
C SER A 73 9.71 -7.56 -7.76
N VAL A 74 9.73 -7.63 -6.44
CA VAL A 74 8.53 -7.46 -5.59
C VAL A 74 8.77 -6.37 -4.56
N ILE A 75 7.84 -5.41 -4.50
CA ILE A 75 7.78 -4.41 -3.43
C ILE A 75 6.42 -4.56 -2.73
N GLY A 76 6.46 -4.78 -1.42
CA GLY A 76 5.28 -4.86 -0.58
C GLY A 76 4.97 -3.56 0.16
N PHE A 77 3.91 -3.59 0.93
CA PHE A 77 3.45 -2.47 1.76
C PHE A 77 3.07 -2.97 3.13
N ASP A 78 3.45 -2.25 4.18
CA ASP A 78 3.29 -2.62 5.59
C ASP A 78 4.02 -3.90 6.00
N ASN A 79 3.86 -4.26 7.25
CA ASN A 79 4.31 -5.45 7.96
C ASN A 79 5.79 -5.86 7.81
N MET A 80 6.60 -5.27 8.67
CA MET A 80 8.02 -5.57 8.81
C MET A 80 8.32 -7.03 9.15
N ASP A 81 7.49 -7.68 9.97
CA ASP A 81 7.78 -9.02 10.47
C ASP A 81 7.65 -10.06 9.35
N PHE A 82 6.60 -9.97 8.55
CA PHE A 82 6.45 -10.82 7.38
C PHE A 82 7.55 -10.58 6.35
N ALA A 83 7.88 -9.31 6.06
CA ALA A 83 8.93 -8.96 5.10
C ALA A 83 10.30 -9.56 5.46
N ARG A 84 10.57 -9.74 6.76
CA ARG A 84 11.78 -10.36 7.29
C ARG A 84 11.72 -11.88 7.35
N ALA A 85 10.52 -12.46 7.41
CA ALA A 85 10.31 -13.89 7.55
C ALA A 85 10.36 -14.66 6.22
N VAL A 86 10.09 -13.98 5.10
CA VAL A 86 10.13 -14.61 3.77
C VAL A 86 11.54 -14.59 3.17
N VAL A 87 11.77 -15.46 2.20
CA VAL A 87 13.03 -15.55 1.45
C VAL A 87 12.72 -15.45 -0.04
N PRO A 88 13.32 -14.46 -0.74
CA PRO A 88 14.19 -13.38 -0.23
C PRO A 88 13.44 -12.41 0.67
N ARG A 89 14.14 -11.65 1.52
CA ARG A 89 13.54 -10.61 2.34
C ARG A 89 12.92 -9.54 1.46
N LEU A 90 11.66 -9.17 1.75
CA LEU A 90 10.95 -8.21 0.93
C LEU A 90 11.45 -6.78 1.17
N THR A 91 11.58 -6.05 0.08
CA THR A 91 11.60 -4.59 0.06
C THR A 91 10.19 -4.09 0.30
N ILE A 92 10.00 -3.19 1.26
CA ILE A 92 8.67 -2.70 1.62
C ILE A 92 8.62 -1.21 1.88
N VAL A 93 7.47 -0.63 1.59
CA VAL A 93 7.07 0.70 2.07
C VAL A 93 6.35 0.54 3.40
N THR A 94 6.73 1.31 4.41
CA THR A 94 6.13 1.25 5.75
C THR A 94 5.34 2.51 6.07
N GLN A 95 4.25 2.35 6.81
CA GLN A 95 3.51 3.47 7.37
C GLN A 95 4.03 3.84 8.76
N PRO A 96 4.07 5.12 9.12
CA PRO A 96 4.39 5.59 10.47
C PRO A 96 3.16 5.39 11.38
N THR A 97 2.83 4.15 11.71
CA THR A 97 1.56 3.79 12.40
C THR A 97 1.44 4.42 13.78
N GLU A 98 2.54 4.60 14.49
CA GLU A 98 2.56 5.26 15.80
C GLU A 98 2.23 6.75 15.67
N GLU A 99 2.88 7.45 14.73
CA GLU A 99 2.62 8.86 14.46
C GLU A 99 1.19 9.09 13.92
N ILE A 100 0.67 8.15 13.10
CA ILE A 100 -0.71 8.20 12.62
C ILE A 100 -1.67 8.11 13.81
N GLY A 101 -1.46 7.14 14.69
CA GLY A 101 -2.28 6.96 15.89
C GLY A 101 -2.24 8.18 16.80
N GLN A 102 -1.07 8.73 17.06
CA GLN A 102 -0.88 9.90 17.89
C GLN A 102 -1.51 11.16 17.29
N ALA A 103 -1.31 11.39 15.99
CA ALA A 103 -1.92 12.53 15.29
C ALA A 103 -3.45 12.44 15.29
N ALA A 104 -4.01 11.25 15.03
CA ALA A 104 -5.45 11.03 15.08
C ALA A 104 -6.04 11.26 16.48
N ALA A 105 -5.37 10.78 17.53
CA ALA A 105 -5.80 10.99 18.91
C ALA A 105 -5.77 12.47 19.31
N ASN A 106 -4.69 13.18 18.97
CA ASN A 106 -4.57 14.61 19.26
C ASN A 106 -5.64 15.43 18.54
N LEU A 107 -5.90 15.12 17.27
CA LEU A 107 -6.94 15.79 16.49
C LEU A 107 -8.33 15.55 17.07
N LEU A 108 -8.62 14.32 17.52
CA LEU A 108 -9.89 14.02 18.18
C LEU A 108 -10.04 14.79 19.49
N LEU A 109 -9.00 14.83 20.31
CA LEU A 109 -9.03 15.55 21.61
C LEU A 109 -9.24 17.05 21.41
N SER A 110 -8.55 17.69 20.47
CA SER A 110 -8.75 19.11 20.18
C SER A 110 -10.19 19.44 19.77
N HIS A 111 -10.80 18.58 18.96
CA HIS A 111 -12.20 18.74 18.56
C HIS A 111 -13.21 18.53 19.69
N LEU A 112 -12.86 17.74 20.70
CA LEU A 112 -13.71 17.56 21.88
C LEU A 112 -13.62 18.77 22.83
N GLU A 113 -12.42 19.29 23.05
CA GLU A 113 -12.18 20.48 23.89
C GLU A 113 -12.87 21.72 23.31
N ASP A 114 -12.80 21.93 21.99
CA ASP A 114 -13.50 23.03 21.30
C ASP A 114 -15.03 22.97 21.44
N LYS A 115 -15.62 21.80 21.64
CA LYS A 115 -17.07 21.64 21.83
C LYS A 115 -17.55 22.01 23.23
N ASP A 116 -16.71 21.85 24.24
CA ASP A 116 -17.08 22.16 25.63
C ASP A 116 -17.08 23.68 25.89
N GLU A 117 -16.32 24.46 25.12
CA GLU A 117 -16.27 25.93 25.29
C GLU A 117 -17.41 26.69 24.54
N THR A 118 -18.15 26.02 23.64
CA THR A 118 -19.20 26.66 22.83
C THR A 118 -20.58 26.03 23.02
N SER A 119 -21.13 26.11 24.23
CA SER A 119 -22.50 25.66 24.52
C SER A 119 -23.60 26.63 24.05
N ASP A 120 -23.30 27.60 23.21
CA ASP A 120 -24.34 28.46 22.62
C ASP A 120 -23.85 29.06 21.29
N LYS A 121 -24.16 28.41 20.16
CA LYS A 121 -24.41 29.04 18.87
C LYS A 121 -24.76 28.01 17.79
N THR A 122 -26.03 27.97 17.41
CA THR A 122 -26.52 27.60 16.08
C THR A 122 -25.76 28.41 15.02
N SER A 123 -24.75 27.84 14.42
CA SER A 123 -24.27 28.33 13.12
C SER A 123 -23.58 27.17 12.40
N ASP A 124 -23.95 26.97 11.14
CA ASP A 124 -23.28 26.10 10.16
C ASP A 124 -21.77 26.38 10.14
N LYS A 125 -21.01 25.78 11.07
CA LYS A 125 -19.57 25.74 10.93
C LYS A 125 -19.29 24.70 9.85
N ILE A 126 -18.84 25.19 8.70
CA ILE A 126 -18.14 24.38 7.70
C ILE A 126 -17.04 23.65 8.48
N GLU A 127 -17.16 22.32 8.61
CA GLU A 127 -16.11 21.49 9.20
C GLU A 127 -14.87 21.70 8.33
N THR A 128 -13.91 22.45 8.84
CA THR A 128 -12.61 22.59 8.20
C THR A 128 -11.90 21.25 8.32
N THR A 129 -11.81 20.53 7.20
CA THR A 129 -11.05 19.28 7.15
C THR A 129 -9.57 19.61 7.33
N GLU A 130 -9.02 19.21 8.47
CA GLU A 130 -7.58 19.31 8.72
C GLU A 130 -6.88 18.12 8.08
N THR A 131 -5.82 18.39 7.31
CA THR A 131 -5.02 17.35 6.65
C THR A 131 -3.61 17.35 7.23
N ILE A 132 -3.21 16.22 7.82
CA ILE A 132 -1.87 16.03 8.37
C ILE A 132 -1.10 15.09 7.44
N TRP A 133 0.04 15.56 6.93
CA TRP A 133 0.93 14.77 6.08
C TRP A 133 2.02 14.09 6.93
N LEU A 134 2.06 12.77 6.89
CA LEU A 134 3.09 11.98 7.56
C LEU A 134 3.96 11.27 6.53
N LYS A 135 5.25 11.16 6.82
CA LYS A 135 6.22 10.58 5.89
C LYS A 135 6.24 9.05 6.04
N THR A 136 6.05 8.34 4.94
CA THR A 136 6.26 6.89 4.87
C THR A 136 7.74 6.52 5.03
N GLY A 137 8.00 5.33 5.56
CA GLY A 137 9.33 4.72 5.57
C GLY A 137 9.55 3.84 4.35
N PHE A 138 10.81 3.47 4.13
CA PHE A 138 11.21 2.48 3.12
C PHE A 138 12.25 1.56 3.72
N VAL A 139 12.06 0.26 3.59
CA VAL A 139 12.99 -0.77 4.06
C VAL A 139 13.42 -1.62 2.89
N GLU A 140 14.69 -1.53 2.57
CA GLU A 140 15.31 -2.30 1.51
C GLU A 140 15.49 -3.75 1.96
N GLY A 141 15.07 -4.68 1.11
CA GLY A 141 15.25 -6.12 1.23
C GLY A 141 16.07 -6.67 0.08
N GLU A 142 15.79 -7.90 -0.28
CA GLU A 142 16.49 -8.64 -1.34
C GLU A 142 15.56 -8.97 -2.53
N SER A 143 14.32 -8.48 -2.48
CA SER A 143 13.26 -8.82 -3.44
C SER A 143 13.20 -7.94 -4.69
N VAL A 144 14.16 -7.04 -4.86
CA VAL A 144 14.28 -6.15 -6.02
C VAL A 144 15.61 -6.37 -6.69
N ALA A 145 15.58 -6.63 -8.00
CA ALA A 145 16.80 -6.80 -8.79
C ALA A 145 17.50 -5.46 -9.04
N ASP A 146 18.83 -5.46 -8.92
CA ASP A 146 19.65 -4.36 -9.41
C ASP A 146 19.82 -4.51 -10.93
N ILE A 147 19.41 -3.48 -11.66
CA ILE A 147 19.46 -3.43 -13.13
C ILE A 147 20.55 -2.47 -13.65
N SER A 148 21.43 -1.99 -12.77
CA SER A 148 22.54 -1.08 -13.13
C SER A 148 23.68 -1.76 -13.89
#